data_30c48cb9775c5ec6322332a32e7e6e0b
#
_entry.id   30c48cb9775c5ec6322332a32e7e6e0b
#
_cell.length_a   1.000
_cell.length_b   1.000
_cell.length_c   1.000
_cell.angle_alpha   90.00
_cell.angle_beta   90.00
_cell.angle_gamma   90.00
#
_symmetry.space_group_name_H-M   'P 1'
#
loop_
_entity.id
_entity.type
_entity.pdbx_description
1 polymer ?
#
loop_
_entity_poly.entity_id
_entity_poly.type
_entity_poly.pdbx_seq_one_letter_code
_entity_poly.pdbx_strand_id
1 'polypeptide(L)'
;MKKAIVRFLAWFGAAVIVYSIYFAVMLNYKGSVPSKTVLEVNLDSQMIEDAPDSAVAKYMLSDRPRVRDIVDALDRGAKDDRVVGMVATISSVPMGMAEAQEVRDAVFRFRAAKKFAIAYSETFGEFGPGNGAYYVATAFDHIYLQPSGDIGLTGLMIETQFMKGTLDKLGVKFHGDHRKEYKNALNLYTETKYTPAHKEANSKVMNSWFAQMKNGICEARHLDPNQFSALVDKGPYLGKEALDAKLVDGMAYRDEVYDQVKAKAGKDAELLFLDKYLYRAGRPHDTGKTVALIYGVGQVMRGKSDFSPVNGSVTMGSETVAGAFRAAIDDKDVKAILFRVDSPGGSYVASDTIYREVLRAHKAGKPVIVSMGNLAGSGGYFVAMGADKIVAEPGTITASIGVLGGKMYAAGLWDKLGLSHDEIHTSQNATMFTTTHDYNDTEWLRFEAWLDRVYEDFTTKVAEGRHLPKERVLEIAKGRIWTGEDAKAIGLVDELGGFDTALQLVKKAILVPETDEVKLVVFPHRKKLYELILPGEVDNSEKEASAEAVASVLRTVQPVVHKLQAVGMMENGDQGEDVLSMPDMGPQR
;
A
#
# COMPACT_ATOMS: atom_id res chain seq x y z
N MET A 1 27.89 -63.35 -6.07
CA MET A 1 26.63 -62.57 -6.14
C MET A 1 26.48 -61.56 -5.02
N LYS A 2 26.42 -61.94 -3.73
CA LYS A 2 26.23 -60.99 -2.61
C LYS A 2 27.24 -59.84 -2.56
N LYS A 3 28.54 -60.05 -2.76
CA LYS A 3 29.56 -59.00 -2.77
C LYS A 3 29.41 -57.99 -3.95
N ALA A 4 28.90 -58.44 -5.11
CA ALA A 4 28.64 -57.56 -6.24
C ALA A 4 27.43 -56.65 -6.01
N ILE A 5 26.38 -57.18 -5.41
CA ILE A 5 25.19 -56.42 -5.03
C ILE A 5 25.53 -55.35 -3.97
N VAL A 6 26.29 -55.71 -2.93
CA VAL A 6 26.73 -54.75 -1.90
C VAL A 6 27.57 -53.63 -2.50
N ARG A 7 28.49 -53.95 -3.42
CA ARG A 7 29.28 -52.93 -4.16
C ARG A 7 28.39 -52.02 -5.03
N PHE A 8 27.43 -52.61 -5.73
CA PHE A 8 26.47 -51.83 -6.54
C PHE A 8 25.62 -50.87 -5.65
N LEU A 9 25.08 -51.35 -4.55
CA LEU A 9 24.31 -50.55 -3.58
C LEU A 9 25.17 -49.41 -2.96
N ALA A 10 26.45 -49.73 -2.66
CA ALA A 10 27.36 -48.71 -2.14
C ALA A 10 27.65 -47.60 -3.18
N TRP A 11 27.90 -47.96 -4.45
CA TRP A 11 28.10 -47.02 -5.54
C TRP A 11 26.82 -46.24 -5.86
N PHE A 12 25.65 -46.86 -5.86
CA PHE A 12 24.37 -46.21 -6.06
C PHE A 12 24.09 -45.23 -4.91
N GLY A 13 24.31 -45.63 -3.67
CA GLY A 13 24.17 -44.71 -2.52
C GLY A 13 25.11 -43.50 -2.57
N ALA A 14 26.39 -43.75 -2.96
CA ALA A 14 27.33 -42.66 -3.17
C ALA A 14 26.91 -41.71 -4.31
N ALA A 15 26.39 -42.24 -5.42
CA ALA A 15 25.88 -41.43 -6.51
C ALA A 15 24.66 -40.58 -6.12
N VAL A 16 23.73 -41.17 -5.33
CA VAL A 16 22.58 -40.42 -4.80
C VAL A 16 23.03 -39.30 -3.86
N ILE A 17 24.00 -39.56 -2.98
CA ILE A 17 24.54 -38.54 -2.07
C ILE A 17 25.21 -37.41 -2.88
N VAL A 18 26.05 -37.73 -3.85
CA VAL A 18 26.71 -36.73 -4.71
C VAL A 18 25.69 -35.93 -5.51
N TYR A 19 24.66 -36.59 -6.05
CA TYR A 19 23.60 -35.91 -6.77
C TYR A 19 22.77 -35.02 -5.83
N SER A 20 22.47 -35.47 -4.61
CA SER A 20 21.77 -34.68 -3.60
C SER A 20 22.58 -33.45 -3.17
N ILE A 21 23.89 -33.61 -2.96
CA ILE A 21 24.80 -32.51 -2.66
C ILE A 21 24.87 -31.54 -3.85
N TYR A 22 25.06 -32.06 -5.07
CA TYR A 22 25.04 -31.24 -6.28
C TYR A 22 23.73 -30.47 -6.43
N PHE A 23 22.61 -31.15 -6.24
CA PHE A 23 21.27 -30.54 -6.30
C PHE A 23 21.08 -29.48 -5.21
N ALA A 24 21.52 -29.75 -3.97
CA ALA A 24 21.48 -28.78 -2.88
C ALA A 24 22.38 -27.55 -3.16
N VAL A 25 23.57 -27.76 -3.74
CA VAL A 25 24.46 -26.67 -4.17
C VAL A 25 23.82 -25.88 -5.29
N MET A 26 23.21 -26.54 -6.28
CA MET A 26 22.54 -25.86 -7.40
C MET A 26 21.30 -25.09 -6.94
N LEU A 27 20.52 -25.63 -5.98
CA LEU A 27 19.37 -24.92 -5.38
C LEU A 27 19.80 -23.68 -4.60
N ASN A 28 21.01 -23.69 -3.99
CA ASN A 28 21.55 -22.55 -3.26
C ASN A 28 22.46 -21.64 -4.13
N TYR A 29 22.71 -22.02 -5.39
CA TYR A 29 23.55 -21.23 -6.28
C TYR A 29 22.79 -19.99 -6.77
N LYS A 30 23.05 -18.87 -6.13
CA LYS A 30 22.40 -17.58 -6.45
C LYS A 30 22.83 -16.98 -7.80
N GLY A 31 23.93 -17.48 -8.38
CA GLY A 31 24.59 -16.84 -9.50
C GLY A 31 25.34 -15.56 -9.09
N SER A 32 26.23 -15.07 -9.95
CA SER A 32 26.91 -13.79 -9.73
C SER A 32 26.15 -12.66 -10.42
N VAL A 33 26.27 -11.44 -9.89
CA VAL A 33 25.86 -10.22 -10.60
C VAL A 33 26.92 -9.95 -11.67
N PRO A 34 26.55 -9.80 -12.96
CA PRO A 34 27.49 -9.48 -14.04
C PRO A 34 28.24 -8.17 -13.81
N SER A 35 29.45 -8.06 -14.34
CA SER A 35 30.33 -6.90 -14.12
C SER A 35 29.85 -5.59 -14.74
N LYS A 36 28.91 -5.66 -15.70
CA LYS A 36 28.23 -4.51 -16.32
C LYS A 36 26.75 -4.80 -16.36
N THR A 37 26.10 -4.62 -15.21
CA THR A 37 24.66 -4.89 -15.07
C THR A 37 23.85 -3.62 -15.32
N VAL A 38 22.82 -3.72 -16.16
CA VAL A 38 21.74 -2.75 -16.24
C VAL A 38 20.52 -3.34 -15.53
N LEU A 39 20.00 -2.65 -14.53
CA LEU A 39 18.80 -3.09 -13.83
C LEU A 39 17.58 -2.90 -14.73
N GLU A 40 16.80 -3.95 -14.90
CA GLU A 40 15.54 -3.92 -15.63
C GLU A 40 14.37 -3.83 -14.62
N VAL A 41 13.60 -2.75 -14.72
CA VAL A 41 12.49 -2.42 -13.82
C VAL A 41 11.19 -2.49 -14.60
N ASN A 42 10.26 -3.31 -14.13
CA ASN A 42 8.93 -3.36 -14.72
C ASN A 42 7.94 -2.70 -13.75
N LEU A 43 7.33 -1.59 -14.17
CA LEU A 43 6.30 -0.85 -13.47
C LEU A 43 4.93 -0.96 -14.18
N ASP A 44 4.71 -2.06 -14.94
CA ASP A 44 3.48 -2.31 -15.69
C ASP A 44 2.42 -3.03 -14.86
N SER A 45 2.70 -3.33 -13.60
CA SER A 45 1.77 -4.00 -12.70
C SER A 45 1.60 -3.22 -11.41
N GLN A 46 0.41 -3.35 -10.82
CA GLN A 46 0.12 -2.71 -9.53
C GLN A 46 1.10 -3.20 -8.47
N MET A 47 1.74 -2.27 -7.80
CA MET A 47 2.62 -2.54 -6.67
C MET A 47 1.82 -2.86 -5.41
N ILE A 48 2.48 -3.53 -4.46
CA ILE A 48 1.93 -3.80 -3.12
C ILE A 48 2.95 -3.41 -2.06
N GLU A 49 2.45 -3.06 -0.88
CA GLU A 49 3.32 -2.81 0.28
C GLU A 49 3.80 -4.11 0.89
N ASP A 50 2.88 -5.01 1.17
CA ASP A 50 3.17 -6.35 1.70
C ASP A 50 1.99 -7.30 1.46
N ALA A 51 2.25 -8.60 1.63
CA ALA A 51 1.26 -9.66 1.56
C ALA A 51 1.19 -10.41 2.90
N PRO A 52 -0.02 -10.74 3.38
CA PRO A 52 -0.17 -11.60 4.54
C PRO A 52 0.56 -12.95 4.39
N ASP A 53 0.99 -13.52 5.53
CA ASP A 53 1.74 -14.78 5.54
C ASP A 53 0.81 -16.00 5.38
N SER A 54 0.09 -16.04 4.26
CA SER A 54 -0.75 -17.17 3.85
C SER A 54 -0.29 -17.72 2.49
N ALA A 55 -0.50 -19.01 2.24
CA ALA A 55 -0.12 -19.66 0.99
C ALA A 55 -0.87 -19.04 -0.20
N VAL A 56 -2.15 -18.70 -0.02
CA VAL A 56 -3.00 -18.08 -1.04
C VAL A 56 -2.49 -16.68 -1.41
N ALA A 57 -2.22 -15.82 -0.41
CA ALA A 57 -1.69 -14.49 -0.65
C ALA A 57 -0.32 -14.54 -1.35
N LYS A 58 0.58 -15.42 -0.88
CA LYS A 58 1.91 -15.59 -1.49
C LYS A 58 1.82 -16.01 -2.95
N TYR A 59 0.88 -16.90 -3.28
CA TYR A 59 0.70 -17.36 -4.64
C TYR A 59 0.05 -16.29 -5.53
N MET A 60 -1.06 -15.69 -5.10
CA MET A 60 -1.83 -14.75 -5.91
C MET A 60 -1.15 -13.38 -6.08
N LEU A 61 -0.27 -13.01 -5.16
CA LEU A 61 0.48 -11.75 -5.16
C LEU A 61 1.96 -11.94 -5.55
N SER A 62 2.38 -13.17 -5.97
CA SER A 62 3.76 -13.48 -6.31
C SER A 62 4.35 -12.61 -7.42
N ASP A 63 3.51 -12.25 -8.39
CA ASP A 63 3.92 -11.52 -9.59
C ASP A 63 3.81 -9.99 -9.42
N ARG A 64 3.32 -9.52 -8.25
CA ARG A 64 3.22 -8.09 -7.96
C ARG A 64 4.51 -7.58 -7.32
N PRO A 65 5.16 -6.55 -7.88
CA PRO A 65 6.33 -5.96 -7.28
C PRO A 65 5.97 -5.27 -5.97
N ARG A 66 6.84 -5.40 -4.97
CA ARG A 66 6.69 -4.64 -3.73
C ARG A 66 7.43 -3.32 -3.85
N VAL A 67 6.84 -2.24 -3.35
CA VAL A 67 7.49 -0.92 -3.30
C VAL A 67 8.88 -1.04 -2.69
N ARG A 68 9.01 -1.75 -1.57
CA ARG A 68 10.29 -1.97 -0.91
C ARG A 68 11.31 -2.73 -1.78
N ASP A 69 10.87 -3.70 -2.59
CA ASP A 69 11.81 -4.46 -3.45
C ASP A 69 12.43 -3.55 -4.51
N ILE A 70 11.64 -2.59 -5.04
CA ILE A 70 12.13 -1.59 -5.98
C ILE A 70 13.13 -0.66 -5.30
N VAL A 71 12.77 -0.10 -4.15
CA VAL A 71 13.62 0.82 -3.37
C VAL A 71 14.92 0.12 -2.95
N ASP A 72 14.83 -1.08 -2.33
CA ASP A 72 16.00 -1.86 -1.92
C ASP A 72 16.93 -2.17 -3.10
N ALA A 73 16.38 -2.52 -4.27
CA ALA A 73 17.19 -2.84 -5.45
C ALA A 73 17.92 -1.61 -6.01
N LEU A 74 17.24 -0.47 -6.06
CA LEU A 74 17.83 0.78 -6.54
C LEU A 74 18.89 1.30 -5.56
N ASP A 75 18.62 1.29 -4.25
CA ASP A 75 19.57 1.72 -3.23
C ASP A 75 20.78 0.79 -3.14
N ARG A 76 20.60 -0.53 -3.30
CA ARG A 76 21.71 -1.49 -3.42
C ARG A 76 22.48 -1.27 -4.70
N GLY A 77 21.77 -1.13 -5.84
CA GLY A 77 22.34 -0.90 -7.15
C GLY A 77 23.13 0.41 -7.23
N ALA A 78 22.68 1.46 -6.53
CA ALA A 78 23.41 2.74 -6.45
C ALA A 78 24.83 2.58 -5.89
N LYS A 79 25.01 1.65 -4.94
CA LYS A 79 26.29 1.38 -4.27
C LYS A 79 27.11 0.22 -4.89
N ASP A 80 26.56 -0.49 -5.87
CA ASP A 80 27.21 -1.66 -6.49
C ASP A 80 27.93 -1.25 -7.78
N ASP A 81 29.26 -1.29 -7.80
CA ASP A 81 30.10 -0.90 -8.94
C ASP A 81 29.83 -1.73 -10.20
N ARG A 82 29.24 -2.91 -10.07
CA ARG A 82 28.85 -3.77 -11.20
C ARG A 82 27.61 -3.24 -11.93
N VAL A 83 26.80 -2.45 -11.25
CA VAL A 83 25.59 -1.83 -11.83
C VAL A 83 25.98 -0.51 -12.47
N VAL A 84 25.71 -0.36 -13.75
CA VAL A 84 26.07 0.83 -14.53
C VAL A 84 24.89 1.75 -14.85
N GLY A 85 23.67 1.22 -14.78
CA GLY A 85 22.46 1.98 -15.05
C GLY A 85 21.19 1.14 -14.86
N MET A 86 20.06 1.74 -15.24
CA MET A 86 18.77 1.08 -15.24
C MET A 86 17.94 1.45 -16.47
N VAL A 87 17.04 0.56 -16.85
CA VAL A 87 15.94 0.80 -17.79
C VAL A 87 14.64 0.39 -17.14
N ALA A 88 13.63 1.26 -17.21
CA ALA A 88 12.29 0.98 -16.68
C ALA A 88 11.26 0.98 -17.79
N THR A 89 10.41 -0.05 -17.83
CA THR A 89 9.17 -0.02 -18.60
C THR A 89 8.06 0.50 -17.67
N ILE A 90 7.37 1.56 -18.11
CA ILE A 90 6.33 2.22 -17.33
C ILE A 90 5.05 2.24 -18.16
N SER A 91 3.95 1.73 -17.61
CA SER A 91 2.64 1.77 -18.23
C SER A 91 1.65 2.64 -17.42
N SER A 92 0.43 2.74 -17.92
CA SER A 92 -0.63 3.52 -17.29
C SER A 92 -1.30 2.82 -16.10
N VAL A 93 -0.65 1.84 -15.49
CA VAL A 93 -1.19 1.19 -14.29
C VAL A 93 -1.34 2.21 -13.16
N PRO A 94 -2.50 2.30 -12.52
CA PRO A 94 -2.71 3.22 -11.41
C PRO A 94 -1.71 2.98 -10.29
N MET A 95 -1.05 4.05 -9.87
CA MET A 95 -0.08 4.07 -8.78
C MET A 95 -0.50 5.16 -7.80
N GLY A 96 -0.47 4.88 -6.51
CA GLY A 96 -0.73 5.88 -5.50
C GLY A 96 0.30 7.01 -5.53
N MET A 97 -0.10 8.20 -5.10
CA MET A 97 0.78 9.37 -5.18
C MET A 97 2.05 9.20 -4.32
N ALA A 98 1.93 8.64 -3.13
CA ALA A 98 3.07 8.39 -2.25
C ALA A 98 3.99 7.28 -2.81
N GLU A 99 3.42 6.19 -3.36
CA GLU A 99 4.22 5.17 -4.07
C GLU A 99 5.03 5.78 -5.22
N ALA A 100 4.37 6.62 -6.02
CA ALA A 100 5.03 7.32 -7.13
C ALA A 100 6.20 8.17 -6.63
N GLN A 101 6.00 8.90 -5.52
CA GLN A 101 7.04 9.74 -4.92
C GLN A 101 8.19 8.91 -4.36
N GLU A 102 7.91 7.82 -3.65
CA GLU A 102 8.93 6.94 -3.08
C GLU A 102 9.79 6.25 -4.18
N VAL A 103 9.15 5.81 -5.27
CA VAL A 103 9.87 5.28 -6.45
C VAL A 103 10.72 6.39 -7.11
N ARG A 104 10.17 7.60 -7.30
CA ARG A 104 10.92 8.74 -7.84
C ARG A 104 12.15 9.07 -7.00
N ASP A 105 12.00 9.11 -5.68
CA ASP A 105 13.10 9.40 -4.77
C ASP A 105 14.20 8.32 -4.85
N ALA A 106 13.82 7.05 -4.97
CA ALA A 106 14.79 5.96 -5.19
C ALA A 106 15.53 6.12 -6.53
N VAL A 107 14.82 6.51 -7.62
CA VAL A 107 15.45 6.80 -8.92
C VAL A 107 16.39 8.00 -8.81
N PHE A 108 16.02 9.07 -8.12
CA PHE A 108 16.91 10.22 -7.91
C PHE A 108 18.18 9.84 -7.13
N ARG A 109 18.06 9.04 -6.06
CA ARG A 109 19.25 8.53 -5.33
C ARG A 109 20.14 7.66 -6.23
N PHE A 110 19.54 6.81 -7.06
CA PHE A 110 20.28 5.99 -8.02
C PHE A 110 21.05 6.84 -9.03
N ARG A 111 20.42 7.88 -9.60
CA ARG A 111 21.04 8.84 -10.51
C ARG A 111 22.12 9.68 -9.83
N ALA A 112 21.92 10.09 -8.58
CA ALA A 112 22.93 10.81 -7.77
C ALA A 112 24.24 10.02 -7.61
N ALA A 113 24.17 8.68 -7.66
CA ALA A 113 25.34 7.79 -7.74
C ALA A 113 26.00 7.73 -9.13
N LYS A 114 25.62 8.64 -10.05
CA LYS A 114 26.15 8.77 -11.44
C LYS A 114 25.85 7.55 -12.31
N LYS A 115 24.75 6.87 -12.05
CA LYS A 115 24.25 5.75 -12.86
C LYS A 115 23.10 6.24 -13.73
N PHE A 116 23.09 5.87 -15.01
CA PHE A 116 22.05 6.35 -15.91
C PHE A 116 20.72 5.65 -15.61
N ALA A 117 19.62 6.35 -15.86
CA ALA A 117 18.27 5.85 -15.73
C ALA A 117 17.46 6.21 -16.99
N ILE A 118 16.92 5.23 -17.68
CA ILE A 118 16.14 5.40 -18.92
C ILE A 118 14.72 4.85 -18.67
N ALA A 119 13.71 5.66 -18.98
CA ALA A 119 12.31 5.23 -18.99
C ALA A 119 11.87 4.96 -20.43
N TYR A 120 11.14 3.87 -20.61
CA TYR A 120 10.44 3.53 -21.81
C TYR A 120 8.95 3.33 -21.50
N SER A 121 8.10 3.80 -22.39
CA SER A 121 6.66 3.52 -22.35
C SER A 121 6.12 3.28 -23.74
N GLU A 122 5.22 2.31 -23.84
CA GLU A 122 4.40 2.16 -25.05
C GLU A 122 3.39 3.30 -25.15
N THR A 123 2.83 3.71 -24.01
CA THR A 123 1.92 4.84 -23.89
C THR A 123 1.82 5.27 -22.41
N PHE A 124 1.64 6.55 -22.18
CA PHE A 124 1.26 7.09 -20.86
C PHE A 124 -0.24 7.43 -20.85
N GLY A 125 -1.10 6.44 -21.13
CA GLY A 125 -2.55 6.58 -21.03
C GLY A 125 -3.29 6.47 -22.35
N GLU A 126 -3.11 5.40 -23.11
CA GLU A 126 -3.84 5.13 -24.37
C GLU A 126 -5.32 5.50 -24.26
N PHE A 127 -5.71 6.67 -24.81
CA PHE A 127 -7.02 7.31 -24.65
C PHE A 127 -7.53 7.42 -23.19
N GLY A 128 -6.60 7.47 -22.23
CA GLY A 128 -6.89 7.55 -20.81
C GLY A 128 -5.90 8.43 -20.04
N PRO A 129 -6.09 8.61 -18.73
CA PRO A 129 -5.21 9.42 -17.92
C PRO A 129 -3.87 8.72 -17.69
N GLY A 130 -2.78 9.44 -17.96
CA GLY A 130 -1.40 8.97 -17.77
C GLY A 130 -0.59 9.82 -16.78
N ASN A 131 -1.24 10.72 -16.04
CA ASN A 131 -0.59 11.72 -15.19
C ASN A 131 0.43 11.10 -14.22
N GLY A 132 0.03 10.05 -13.47
CA GLY A 132 0.88 9.40 -12.47
C GLY A 132 2.07 8.67 -13.10
N ALA A 133 1.83 7.90 -14.17
CA ALA A 133 2.88 7.17 -14.89
C ALA A 133 3.90 8.14 -15.50
N TYR A 134 3.44 9.21 -16.12
CA TYR A 134 4.30 10.25 -16.67
C TYR A 134 5.08 10.98 -15.56
N TYR A 135 4.43 11.29 -14.43
CA TYR A 135 5.10 11.85 -13.26
C TYR A 135 6.25 10.97 -12.76
N VAL A 136 6.07 9.64 -12.70
CA VAL A 136 7.16 8.71 -12.36
C VAL A 136 8.27 8.75 -13.42
N ALA A 137 7.91 8.73 -14.72
CA ALA A 137 8.88 8.75 -15.81
C ALA A 137 9.78 9.99 -15.78
N THR A 138 9.27 11.13 -15.31
CA THR A 138 10.08 12.37 -15.20
C THR A 138 11.19 12.30 -14.14
N ALA A 139 11.30 11.25 -13.34
CA ALA A 139 12.46 11.03 -12.48
C ALA A 139 13.70 10.49 -13.22
N PHE A 140 13.55 10.02 -14.46
CA PHE A 140 14.60 9.41 -15.25
C PHE A 140 15.40 10.43 -16.06
N ASP A 141 16.60 10.07 -16.53
CA ASP A 141 17.45 10.94 -17.35
C ASP A 141 16.87 11.14 -18.75
N HIS A 142 16.28 10.08 -19.33
CA HIS A 142 15.66 10.08 -20.65
C HIS A 142 14.35 9.32 -20.62
N ILE A 143 13.37 9.83 -21.34
CA ILE A 143 12.05 9.23 -21.53
C ILE A 143 11.84 8.96 -23.01
N TYR A 144 11.65 7.67 -23.35
CA TYR A 144 11.30 7.25 -24.70
C TYR A 144 9.86 6.79 -24.75
N LEU A 145 9.14 7.28 -25.76
CA LEU A 145 7.75 6.91 -26.04
C LEU A 145 7.71 6.13 -27.35
N GLN A 146 6.93 5.05 -27.39
CA GLN A 146 6.68 4.33 -28.65
C GLN A 146 6.08 5.28 -29.70
N PRO A 147 6.42 5.17 -30.99
CA PRO A 147 5.93 6.08 -32.05
C PRO A 147 4.40 6.17 -32.18
N SER A 148 3.66 5.11 -31.81
CA SER A 148 2.20 5.08 -31.76
C SER A 148 1.59 5.50 -30.42
N GLY A 149 2.44 5.78 -29.43
CA GLY A 149 2.00 6.13 -28.07
C GLY A 149 1.57 7.57 -27.94
N ASP A 150 0.93 7.86 -26.82
CA ASP A 150 0.45 9.18 -26.41
C ASP A 150 0.76 9.48 -24.94
N ILE A 151 0.56 10.73 -24.50
CA ILE A 151 0.68 11.12 -23.10
C ILE A 151 -0.65 11.71 -22.64
N GLY A 152 -1.36 10.98 -21.78
CA GLY A 152 -2.58 11.42 -21.13
C GLY A 152 -2.31 12.38 -19.96
N LEU A 153 -1.56 13.47 -20.19
CA LEU A 153 -1.33 14.54 -19.21
C LEU A 153 -2.50 15.52 -19.26
N THR A 154 -3.61 15.16 -18.59
CA THR A 154 -4.90 15.85 -18.69
C THR A 154 -5.37 16.47 -17.37
N GLY A 155 -4.53 16.39 -16.31
CA GLY A 155 -4.90 16.83 -14.97
C GLY A 155 -5.61 15.76 -14.16
N LEU A 156 -6.00 16.12 -12.94
CA LEU A 156 -6.60 15.20 -11.98
C LEU A 156 -8.10 15.44 -11.85
N MET A 157 -8.85 14.35 -11.72
CA MET A 157 -10.30 14.37 -11.44
C MET A 157 -10.59 13.39 -10.30
N ILE A 158 -11.47 13.80 -9.38
CA ILE A 158 -12.06 12.92 -8.37
C ILE A 158 -13.56 12.86 -8.66
N GLU A 159 -14.03 11.68 -9.05
CA GLU A 159 -15.45 11.39 -9.26
C GLU A 159 -15.93 10.47 -8.13
N THR A 160 -17.04 10.81 -7.51
CA THR A 160 -17.62 10.05 -6.41
C THR A 160 -19.06 9.65 -6.76
N GLN A 161 -19.33 8.37 -6.68
CA GLN A 161 -20.66 7.82 -6.90
C GLN A 161 -21.47 7.85 -5.60
N PHE A 162 -22.65 8.48 -5.65
CA PHE A 162 -23.58 8.54 -4.53
C PHE A 162 -24.72 7.56 -4.74
N MET A 163 -24.93 6.67 -3.78
CA MET A 163 -25.89 5.56 -3.89
C MET A 163 -27.27 5.85 -3.28
N LYS A 164 -27.43 6.98 -2.57
CA LYS A 164 -28.71 7.31 -1.91
C LYS A 164 -29.92 7.13 -2.82
N GLY A 165 -29.88 7.65 -4.04
CA GLY A 165 -31.01 7.55 -4.97
C GLY A 165 -31.36 6.12 -5.38
N THR A 166 -30.36 5.24 -5.49
CA THR A 166 -30.57 3.81 -5.75
C THR A 166 -31.16 3.11 -4.53
N LEU A 167 -30.63 3.37 -3.36
CA LEU A 167 -31.11 2.81 -2.10
C LEU A 167 -32.57 3.24 -1.84
N ASP A 168 -32.91 4.51 -2.03
CA ASP A 168 -34.28 5.02 -1.89
C ASP A 168 -35.24 4.29 -2.85
N LYS A 169 -34.85 4.07 -4.13
CA LYS A 169 -35.67 3.33 -5.11
C LYS A 169 -35.86 1.87 -4.69
N LEU A 170 -34.86 1.25 -4.10
CA LEU A 170 -34.95 -0.11 -3.60
C LEU A 170 -35.79 -0.22 -2.32
N GLY A 171 -36.01 0.88 -1.59
CA GLY A 171 -36.65 0.88 -0.29
C GLY A 171 -35.70 0.49 0.84
N VAL A 172 -34.39 0.65 0.58
CA VAL A 172 -33.32 0.50 1.57
C VAL A 172 -32.92 1.88 2.06
N LYS A 173 -32.65 2.03 3.34
CA LYS A 173 -32.18 3.28 3.93
C LYS A 173 -30.92 3.04 4.76
N PHE A 174 -30.04 4.01 4.75
CA PHE A 174 -28.93 4.08 5.70
C PHE A 174 -29.28 5.10 6.79
N HIS A 175 -29.22 4.69 8.05
CA HIS A 175 -29.32 5.59 9.20
C HIS A 175 -28.04 5.48 10.03
N GLY A 176 -27.32 6.57 10.11
CA GLY A 176 -26.05 6.67 10.82
C GLY A 176 -25.64 8.11 10.99
N ASP A 177 -24.62 8.34 11.78
CA ASP A 177 -24.05 9.65 12.03
C ASP A 177 -22.52 9.57 12.12
N HIS A 178 -21.91 10.73 12.17
CA HIS A 178 -20.45 10.91 12.24
C HIS A 178 -20.08 12.09 13.16
N ARG A 179 -18.84 12.16 13.59
CA ARG A 179 -18.27 13.29 14.35
C ARG A 179 -17.16 13.91 13.50
N LYS A 180 -17.26 14.94 13.06
CA LYS A 180 -17.77 16.21 12.68
C LYS A 180 -17.93 16.25 11.14
N GLU A 181 -17.99 17.48 10.55
CA GLU A 181 -18.42 17.79 9.18
C GLU A 181 -17.56 17.22 8.04
N TYR A 182 -16.31 16.81 8.31
CA TYR A 182 -15.39 16.26 7.31
C TYR A 182 -15.30 14.72 7.32
N LYS A 183 -16.00 14.02 8.20
CA LYS A 183 -16.04 12.54 8.19
C LYS A 183 -17.04 12.05 7.15
N ASN A 184 -16.67 12.12 5.88
CA ASN A 184 -17.55 12.15 4.71
C ASN A 184 -17.92 10.76 4.15
N ALA A 185 -17.39 9.65 4.68
CA ALA A 185 -17.60 8.32 4.08
C ALA A 185 -19.10 7.93 4.04
N LEU A 186 -19.92 8.37 5.01
CA LEU A 186 -21.37 8.12 5.01
C LEU A 186 -22.10 8.84 3.89
N ASN A 187 -21.54 9.94 3.36
CA ASN A 187 -22.20 10.75 2.35
C ASN A 187 -22.51 9.96 1.07
N LEU A 188 -21.79 8.88 0.81
CA LEU A 188 -22.08 7.97 -0.30
C LEU A 188 -23.50 7.39 -0.22
N TYR A 189 -24.00 7.17 1.00
CA TYR A 189 -25.29 6.56 1.28
C TYR A 189 -26.39 7.55 1.67
N THR A 190 -25.99 8.73 2.20
CA THR A 190 -26.92 9.73 2.75
C THR A 190 -27.14 10.92 1.84
N GLU A 191 -26.23 11.18 0.89
CA GLU A 191 -26.27 12.33 0.02
C GLU A 191 -26.40 11.93 -1.47
N THR A 192 -26.78 12.88 -2.31
CA THR A 192 -26.83 12.71 -3.78
C THR A 192 -25.75 13.51 -4.51
N LYS A 193 -24.95 14.26 -3.76
CA LYS A 193 -23.82 15.09 -4.24
C LYS A 193 -22.91 15.45 -3.07
N TYR A 194 -21.76 16.00 -3.36
CA TYR A 194 -20.85 16.52 -2.34
C TYR A 194 -21.51 17.54 -1.42
N THR A 195 -21.34 17.36 -0.11
CA THR A 195 -21.53 18.46 0.86
C THR A 195 -20.41 19.48 0.70
N PRO A 196 -20.57 20.73 1.18
CA PRO A 196 -19.50 21.74 1.12
C PRO A 196 -18.19 21.26 1.75
N ALA A 197 -18.24 20.63 2.92
CA ALA A 197 -17.06 20.10 3.62
C ALA A 197 -16.40 18.94 2.84
N HIS A 198 -17.20 18.04 2.27
CA HIS A 198 -16.71 16.93 1.45
C HIS A 198 -15.99 17.46 0.19
N LYS A 199 -16.64 18.39 -0.53
CA LYS A 199 -16.05 19.00 -1.73
C LYS A 199 -14.74 19.74 -1.40
N GLU A 200 -14.71 20.49 -0.31
CA GLU A 200 -13.54 21.26 0.12
C GLU A 200 -12.36 20.33 0.45
N ALA A 201 -12.58 19.28 1.26
CA ALA A 201 -11.53 18.34 1.64
C ALA A 201 -10.92 17.64 0.41
N ASN A 202 -11.76 17.10 -0.48
CA ASN A 202 -11.30 16.43 -1.70
C ASN A 202 -10.59 17.41 -2.66
N SER A 203 -11.12 18.64 -2.81
CA SER A 203 -10.48 19.66 -3.63
C SER A 203 -9.10 20.07 -3.09
N LYS A 204 -8.96 20.14 -1.76
CA LYS A 204 -7.68 20.47 -1.11
C LYS A 204 -6.63 19.39 -1.39
N VAL A 205 -6.98 18.11 -1.23
CA VAL A 205 -6.08 16.99 -1.54
C VAL A 205 -5.71 16.97 -3.03
N MET A 206 -6.71 17.06 -3.92
CA MET A 206 -6.50 17.07 -5.37
C MET A 206 -5.58 18.22 -5.80
N ASN A 207 -5.81 19.42 -5.29
CA ASN A 207 -4.98 20.58 -5.62
C ASN A 207 -3.54 20.46 -5.08
N SER A 208 -3.35 19.87 -3.89
CA SER A 208 -2.03 19.57 -3.33
C SER A 208 -1.29 18.56 -4.22
N TRP A 209 -1.92 17.46 -4.61
CA TRP A 209 -1.33 16.48 -5.52
C TRP A 209 -0.98 17.09 -6.89
N PHE A 210 -1.91 17.86 -7.47
CA PHE A 210 -1.65 18.54 -8.74
C PHE A 210 -0.47 19.51 -8.66
N ALA A 211 -0.36 20.26 -7.55
CA ALA A 211 0.78 21.14 -7.31
C ALA A 211 2.10 20.36 -7.17
N GLN A 212 2.11 19.24 -6.46
CA GLN A 212 3.29 18.39 -6.30
C GLN A 212 3.71 17.78 -7.64
N MET A 213 2.76 17.27 -8.44
CA MET A 213 3.04 16.75 -9.79
C MET A 213 3.56 17.83 -10.72
N LYS A 214 2.91 19.00 -10.74
CA LYS A 214 3.34 20.16 -11.49
C LYS A 214 4.80 20.52 -11.18
N ASN A 215 5.12 20.68 -9.90
CA ASN A 215 6.46 21.06 -9.47
C ASN A 215 7.49 20.00 -9.91
N GLY A 216 7.23 18.72 -9.65
CA GLY A 216 8.15 17.65 -10.03
C GLY A 216 8.32 17.47 -11.54
N ILE A 217 7.27 17.66 -12.34
CA ILE A 217 7.35 17.58 -13.81
C ILE A 217 8.10 18.79 -14.36
N CYS A 218 7.73 20.00 -13.90
CA CYS A 218 8.37 21.23 -14.39
C CYS A 218 9.86 21.28 -14.08
N GLU A 219 10.25 20.89 -12.86
CA GLU A 219 11.66 20.80 -12.46
C GLU A 219 12.42 19.80 -13.34
N ALA A 220 11.90 18.58 -13.48
CA ALA A 220 12.57 17.52 -14.22
C ALA A 220 12.66 17.77 -15.72
N ARG A 221 11.65 18.43 -16.32
CA ARG A 221 11.58 18.72 -17.76
C ARG A 221 12.00 20.16 -18.11
N HIS A 222 12.44 20.96 -17.13
CA HIS A 222 12.82 22.37 -17.31
C HIS A 222 11.70 23.21 -17.96
N LEU A 223 10.45 22.96 -17.56
CA LEU A 223 9.26 23.66 -18.06
C LEU A 223 8.95 24.87 -17.17
N ASP A 224 8.35 25.90 -17.76
CA ASP A 224 7.85 27.04 -16.99
C ASP A 224 6.59 26.65 -16.19
N PRO A 225 6.64 26.69 -14.85
CA PRO A 225 5.48 26.37 -14.02
C PRO A 225 4.24 27.24 -14.28
N ASN A 226 4.41 28.45 -14.81
CA ASN A 226 3.29 29.36 -15.14
C ASN A 226 2.54 28.90 -16.39
N GLN A 227 3.19 28.15 -17.28
CA GLN A 227 2.61 27.63 -18.51
C GLN A 227 2.06 26.20 -18.33
N PHE A 228 2.29 25.57 -17.17
CA PHE A 228 1.93 24.17 -16.94
C PHE A 228 0.42 23.90 -17.07
N SER A 229 -0.42 24.80 -16.57
CA SER A 229 -1.89 24.64 -16.70
C SER A 229 -2.32 24.63 -18.16
N ALA A 230 -1.80 25.55 -18.98
CA ALA A 230 -2.08 25.59 -20.41
C ALA A 230 -1.55 24.35 -21.15
N LEU A 231 -0.43 23.78 -20.66
CA LEU A 231 0.12 22.54 -21.20
C LEU A 231 -0.81 21.35 -20.88
N VAL A 232 -1.31 21.26 -19.66
CA VAL A 232 -2.26 20.22 -19.24
C VAL A 232 -3.61 20.37 -19.95
N ASP A 233 -4.11 21.60 -20.11
CA ASP A 233 -5.36 21.90 -20.83
C ASP A 233 -5.30 21.50 -22.33
N LYS A 234 -4.09 21.43 -22.91
CA LYS A 234 -3.87 20.97 -24.29
C LYS A 234 -3.87 19.44 -24.43
N GLY A 235 -3.56 18.70 -23.34
CA GLY A 235 -3.50 17.23 -23.38
C GLY A 235 -4.83 16.56 -23.73
N PRO A 236 -4.83 15.28 -24.14
CA PRO A 236 -3.67 14.41 -24.27
C PRO A 236 -2.78 14.76 -25.48
N TYR A 237 -1.48 14.41 -25.39
CA TYR A 237 -0.49 14.66 -26.43
C TYR A 237 -0.24 13.42 -27.26
N LEU A 238 -0.37 13.51 -28.58
CA LEU A 238 0.09 12.47 -29.49
C LEU A 238 1.63 12.42 -29.53
N GLY A 239 2.22 11.27 -29.86
CA GLY A 239 3.64 11.03 -29.74
C GLY A 239 4.54 12.16 -30.25
N LYS A 240 4.28 12.63 -31.50
CA LYS A 240 5.06 13.75 -32.07
C LYS A 240 4.83 15.09 -31.32
N GLU A 241 3.60 15.36 -30.89
CA GLU A 241 3.31 16.57 -30.13
C GLU A 241 3.98 16.55 -28.75
N ALA A 242 4.06 15.36 -28.13
CA ALA A 242 4.78 15.17 -26.87
C ALA A 242 6.29 15.44 -27.03
N LEU A 243 6.89 15.00 -28.13
CA LEU A 243 8.29 15.28 -28.46
C LEU A 243 8.51 16.78 -28.71
N ASP A 244 7.66 17.40 -29.52
CA ASP A 244 7.74 18.84 -29.84
C ASP A 244 7.53 19.71 -28.59
N ALA A 245 6.69 19.27 -27.64
CA ALA A 245 6.47 19.90 -26.34
C ALA A 245 7.57 19.58 -25.30
N LYS A 246 8.59 18.81 -25.65
CA LYS A 246 9.70 18.37 -24.78
C LYS A 246 9.23 17.54 -23.56
N LEU A 247 8.08 16.89 -23.67
CA LEU A 247 7.60 15.99 -22.64
C LEU A 247 8.34 14.65 -22.65
N VAL A 248 8.87 14.24 -23.83
CA VAL A 248 9.75 13.08 -23.99
C VAL A 248 11.03 13.47 -24.70
N ASP A 249 12.05 12.64 -24.62
CA ASP A 249 13.37 12.87 -25.23
C ASP A 249 13.52 12.18 -26.58
N GLY A 250 12.66 11.22 -26.88
CA GLY A 250 12.66 10.51 -28.16
C GLY A 250 11.45 9.62 -28.33
N MET A 251 11.26 9.23 -29.60
CA MET A 251 10.28 8.23 -29.99
C MET A 251 11.05 7.03 -30.51
N ALA A 252 10.83 5.87 -29.89
CA ALA A 252 11.55 4.63 -30.25
C ALA A 252 10.72 3.41 -29.82
N TYR A 253 10.88 2.30 -30.52
CA TYR A 253 10.36 1.01 -30.10
C TYR A 253 11.22 0.42 -28.99
N ARG A 254 10.68 -0.53 -28.25
CA ARG A 254 11.35 -1.16 -27.10
C ARG A 254 12.72 -1.71 -27.45
N ASP A 255 12.85 -2.43 -28.54
CA ASP A 255 14.11 -3.00 -29.01
C ASP A 255 15.17 -1.93 -29.31
N GLU A 256 14.79 -0.84 -29.95
CA GLU A 256 15.67 0.31 -30.22
C GLU A 256 16.17 0.98 -28.93
N VAL A 257 15.26 1.13 -27.92
CA VAL A 257 15.64 1.67 -26.60
C VAL A 257 16.63 0.72 -25.91
N TYR A 258 16.37 -0.58 -25.93
CA TYR A 258 17.26 -1.58 -25.34
C TYR A 258 18.63 -1.62 -26.03
N ASP A 259 18.69 -1.42 -27.34
CA ASP A 259 19.95 -1.28 -28.07
C ASP A 259 20.73 -0.02 -27.67
N GLN A 260 20.04 1.11 -27.47
CA GLN A 260 20.65 2.34 -26.92
C GLN A 260 21.16 2.14 -25.50
N VAL A 261 20.41 1.43 -24.65
CA VAL A 261 20.81 1.08 -23.27
C VAL A 261 22.10 0.25 -23.30
N LYS A 262 22.17 -0.79 -24.15
CA LYS A 262 23.36 -1.63 -24.32
C LYS A 262 24.54 -0.84 -24.89
N ALA A 263 24.31 0.03 -25.86
CA ALA A 263 25.34 0.90 -26.40
C ALA A 263 25.93 1.83 -25.32
N LYS A 264 25.10 2.39 -24.46
CA LYS A 264 25.52 3.25 -23.34
C LYS A 264 26.25 2.47 -22.23
N ALA A 265 25.77 1.29 -21.89
CA ALA A 265 26.35 0.43 -20.86
C ALA A 265 27.63 -0.32 -21.31
N GLY A 266 27.80 -0.51 -22.63
CA GLY A 266 28.85 -1.30 -23.27
C GLY A 266 28.34 -2.63 -23.79
N LYS A 267 29.02 -3.16 -24.85
CA LYS A 267 28.55 -4.35 -25.59
C LYS A 267 28.38 -5.60 -24.72
N ASP A 268 29.14 -5.72 -23.63
CA ASP A 268 29.09 -6.86 -22.70
C ASP A 268 28.12 -6.65 -21.55
N ALA A 269 27.27 -5.61 -21.60
CA ALA A 269 26.31 -5.32 -20.54
C ALA A 269 25.15 -6.33 -20.58
N GLU A 270 24.76 -6.79 -19.39
CA GLU A 270 23.65 -7.70 -19.19
C GLU A 270 22.49 -6.98 -18.47
N LEU A 271 21.26 -7.25 -18.93
CA LEU A 271 20.06 -6.79 -18.24
C LEU A 271 19.70 -7.80 -17.16
N LEU A 272 19.33 -7.29 -15.99
CA LEU A 272 18.96 -8.12 -14.86
C LEU A 272 17.74 -7.53 -14.17
N PHE A 273 16.64 -8.28 -14.12
CA PHE A 273 15.43 -7.89 -13.39
C PHE A 273 15.72 -7.68 -11.91
N LEU A 274 15.01 -6.74 -11.29
CA LEU A 274 15.23 -6.32 -9.89
C LEU A 274 15.18 -7.48 -8.90
N ASP A 275 14.22 -8.39 -9.04
CA ASP A 275 14.07 -9.58 -8.19
C ASP A 275 15.28 -10.49 -8.25
N LYS A 276 15.78 -10.76 -9.48
CA LYS A 276 16.98 -11.55 -9.71
C LYS A 276 18.23 -10.83 -9.20
N TYR A 277 18.27 -9.49 -9.36
CA TYR A 277 19.36 -8.70 -8.82
C TYR A 277 19.42 -8.79 -7.29
N LEU A 278 18.31 -8.53 -6.59
CA LEU A 278 18.23 -8.67 -5.13
C LEU A 278 18.54 -10.09 -4.64
N TYR A 279 18.11 -11.10 -5.37
CA TYR A 279 18.43 -12.49 -5.04
C TYR A 279 19.95 -12.76 -5.11
N ARG A 280 20.65 -12.23 -6.14
CA ARG A 280 22.09 -12.43 -6.34
C ARG A 280 22.95 -11.51 -5.48
N ALA A 281 22.63 -10.23 -5.41
CA ALA A 281 23.39 -9.21 -4.69
C ALA A 281 23.13 -9.22 -3.18
N GLY A 282 22.00 -9.78 -2.74
CA GLY A 282 21.47 -9.61 -1.40
C GLY A 282 20.75 -8.26 -1.23
N ARG A 283 19.88 -8.18 -0.23
CA ARG A 283 19.20 -6.92 0.11
C ARG A 283 20.16 -5.97 0.84
N PRO A 284 19.93 -4.66 0.77
CA PRO A 284 20.54 -3.74 1.72
C PRO A 284 19.98 -4.03 3.14
N HIS A 285 20.63 -3.50 4.14
CA HIS A 285 20.18 -3.60 5.53
C HIS A 285 20.09 -5.03 6.06
N ASP A 286 21.15 -5.82 5.84
CA ASP A 286 21.28 -7.20 6.30
C ASP A 286 22.31 -7.37 7.44
N THR A 287 23.00 -6.30 7.82
CA THR A 287 24.02 -6.26 8.89
C THR A 287 23.78 -5.10 9.88
N GLY A 288 24.46 -5.12 11.01
CA GLY A 288 24.38 -4.06 12.02
C GLY A 288 23.35 -4.33 13.13
N LYS A 289 22.93 -3.26 13.84
CA LYS A 289 21.92 -3.36 14.90
C LYS A 289 20.58 -3.76 14.31
N THR A 290 19.90 -4.71 14.95
CA THR A 290 18.61 -5.23 14.48
C THR A 290 17.49 -4.22 14.71
N VAL A 291 16.72 -3.98 13.66
CA VAL A 291 15.49 -3.18 13.64
C VAL A 291 14.35 -4.07 13.17
N ALA A 292 13.29 -4.14 13.96
CA ALA A 292 12.10 -4.87 13.56
C ALA A 292 11.32 -4.06 12.53
N LEU A 293 11.01 -4.66 11.37
CA LEU A 293 10.11 -4.11 10.39
C LEU A 293 8.76 -4.79 10.52
N ILE A 294 7.73 -4.01 10.83
CA ILE A 294 6.35 -4.48 10.97
C ILE A 294 5.52 -3.81 9.88
N TYR A 295 4.67 -4.57 9.21
CA TYR A 295 3.73 -4.05 8.21
C TYR A 295 2.31 -4.01 8.78
N GLY A 296 1.63 -2.89 8.57
CA GLY A 296 0.21 -2.70 8.83
C GLY A 296 -0.47 -2.27 7.54
N VAL A 297 -0.97 -3.23 6.76
CA VAL A 297 -1.51 -3.00 5.42
C VAL A 297 -2.97 -3.40 5.34
N GLY A 298 -3.78 -2.55 4.71
CA GLY A 298 -5.19 -2.78 4.49
C GLY A 298 -6.08 -2.32 5.65
N GLN A 299 -7.36 -2.68 5.57
CA GLN A 299 -8.37 -2.31 6.56
C GLN A 299 -8.05 -2.89 7.95
N VAL A 300 -8.17 -2.06 8.99
CA VAL A 300 -7.91 -2.49 10.37
C VAL A 300 -9.08 -3.32 10.89
N MET A 301 -8.81 -4.60 11.19
CA MET A 301 -9.82 -5.58 11.61
C MET A 301 -9.38 -6.30 12.89
N ARG A 302 -10.35 -6.84 13.65
CA ARG A 302 -10.05 -7.76 14.76
C ARG A 302 -9.57 -9.10 14.20
N GLY A 303 -8.73 -9.79 14.95
CA GLY A 303 -8.23 -11.12 14.56
C GLY A 303 -6.93 -11.05 13.75
N LYS A 304 -6.70 -12.03 12.90
CA LYS A 304 -5.49 -12.19 12.09
C LYS A 304 -5.58 -11.39 10.79
N SER A 305 -4.41 -10.94 10.29
CA SER A 305 -4.31 -10.39 8.94
C SER A 305 -4.67 -11.46 7.90
N ASP A 306 -5.42 -11.06 6.89
CA ASP A 306 -5.93 -11.97 5.87
C ASP A 306 -5.90 -11.33 4.47
N PHE A 307 -6.06 -12.16 3.47
CA PHE A 307 -6.18 -11.78 2.06
C PHE A 307 -7.45 -12.39 1.48
N SER A 308 -8.32 -11.53 0.94
CA SER A 308 -9.50 -11.97 0.23
C SER A 308 -9.19 -12.24 -1.24
N PRO A 309 -9.22 -13.50 -1.70
CA PRO A 309 -8.99 -13.80 -3.11
C PRO A 309 -10.11 -13.34 -4.03
N VAL A 310 -11.29 -13.01 -3.48
CA VAL A 310 -12.45 -12.57 -4.26
C VAL A 310 -12.30 -11.15 -4.77
N ASN A 311 -11.87 -10.24 -3.92
CA ASN A 311 -11.70 -8.82 -4.26
C ASN A 311 -10.24 -8.33 -4.21
N GLY A 312 -9.28 -9.21 -3.88
CA GLY A 312 -7.86 -8.87 -3.80
C GLY A 312 -7.48 -8.00 -2.60
N SER A 313 -8.41 -7.78 -1.65
CA SER A 313 -8.14 -6.93 -0.48
C SER A 313 -7.29 -7.62 0.57
N VAL A 314 -6.48 -6.80 1.24
CA VAL A 314 -5.67 -7.21 2.41
C VAL A 314 -6.26 -6.56 3.65
N THR A 315 -6.24 -7.28 4.78
CA THR A 315 -6.66 -6.75 6.07
C THR A 315 -5.50 -6.66 7.05
N MET A 316 -5.46 -5.58 7.83
CA MET A 316 -4.57 -5.39 8.97
C MET A 316 -5.21 -5.99 10.22
N GLY A 317 -4.93 -7.27 10.49
CA GLY A 317 -5.46 -7.95 11.67
C GLY A 317 -4.73 -7.54 12.95
N SER A 318 -5.48 -7.10 13.96
CA SER A 318 -4.91 -6.62 15.22
C SER A 318 -4.11 -7.69 15.98
N GLU A 319 -4.50 -8.98 15.88
CA GLU A 319 -3.75 -10.07 16.51
C GLU A 319 -2.38 -10.27 15.85
N THR A 320 -2.32 -10.21 14.51
CA THR A 320 -1.07 -10.36 13.76
C THR A 320 -0.11 -9.22 14.06
N VAL A 321 -0.60 -7.97 13.96
CA VAL A 321 0.27 -6.79 14.16
C VAL A 321 0.68 -6.67 15.63
N ALA A 322 -0.24 -6.81 16.58
CA ALA A 322 0.08 -6.80 18.01
C ALA A 322 1.04 -7.95 18.38
N GLY A 323 0.86 -9.13 17.79
CA GLY A 323 1.78 -10.25 17.95
C GLY A 323 3.19 -9.94 17.44
N ALA A 324 3.29 -9.26 16.28
CA ALA A 324 4.56 -8.79 15.72
C ALA A 324 5.28 -7.81 16.65
N PHE A 325 4.54 -6.82 17.19
CA PHE A 325 5.07 -5.89 18.18
C PHE A 325 5.57 -6.62 19.44
N ARG A 326 4.78 -7.54 20.01
CA ARG A 326 5.19 -8.31 21.20
C ARG A 326 6.46 -9.11 20.93
N ALA A 327 6.53 -9.82 19.81
CA ALA A 327 7.73 -10.56 19.44
C ALA A 327 8.96 -9.64 19.29
N ALA A 328 8.78 -8.46 18.64
CA ALA A 328 9.84 -7.48 18.52
C ALA A 328 10.25 -6.84 19.86
N ILE A 329 9.31 -6.66 20.80
CA ILE A 329 9.58 -6.16 22.16
C ILE A 329 10.38 -7.18 22.97
N ASP A 330 10.04 -8.46 22.89
CA ASP A 330 10.66 -9.52 23.67
C ASP A 330 12.06 -9.92 23.13
N ASP A 331 12.33 -9.67 21.85
CA ASP A 331 13.63 -9.93 21.22
C ASP A 331 14.68 -8.92 21.69
N LYS A 332 15.69 -9.38 22.45
CA LYS A 332 16.76 -8.54 23.02
C LYS A 332 17.68 -7.91 21.96
N ASP A 333 17.76 -8.50 20.77
CA ASP A 333 18.59 -7.99 19.69
C ASP A 333 17.93 -6.82 18.97
N VAL A 334 16.61 -6.74 18.96
CA VAL A 334 15.84 -5.62 18.39
C VAL A 334 16.05 -4.35 19.19
N LYS A 335 16.52 -3.29 18.51
CA LYS A 335 16.84 -1.98 19.12
C LYS A 335 15.81 -0.90 18.82
N ALA A 336 15.05 -1.04 17.73
CA ALA A 336 13.97 -0.15 17.32
C ALA A 336 12.94 -0.90 16.50
N ILE A 337 11.78 -0.29 16.30
CA ILE A 337 10.71 -0.79 15.43
C ILE A 337 10.46 0.24 14.33
N LEU A 338 10.50 -0.20 13.09
CA LEU A 338 10.01 0.54 11.93
C LEU A 338 8.65 -0.05 11.55
N PHE A 339 7.61 0.75 11.70
CA PHE A 339 6.23 0.34 11.42
C PHE A 339 5.74 0.98 10.12
N ARG A 340 5.62 0.18 9.05
CA ARG A 340 5.10 0.62 7.76
C ARG A 340 3.59 0.48 7.76
N VAL A 341 2.87 1.59 7.54
CA VAL A 341 1.40 1.66 7.59
C VAL A 341 0.86 2.11 6.23
N ASP A 342 -0.02 1.29 5.65
CA ASP A 342 -0.80 1.64 4.47
C ASP A 342 -2.25 1.16 4.66
N SER A 343 -3.11 2.03 5.23
CA SER A 343 -4.43 1.62 5.75
C SER A 343 -5.48 2.74 5.71
N PRO A 344 -6.70 2.45 5.23
CA PRO A 344 -7.82 3.38 5.29
C PRO A 344 -8.40 3.56 6.71
N GLY A 345 -7.99 2.70 7.64
CA GLY A 345 -8.59 2.59 8.97
C GLY A 345 -9.49 1.37 9.10
N GLY A 346 -10.47 1.42 9.99
CA GLY A 346 -11.39 0.29 10.26
C GLY A 346 -11.84 0.25 11.72
N SER A 347 -11.78 -0.94 12.33
CA SER A 347 -12.24 -1.18 13.69
C SER A 347 -11.48 -0.35 14.74
N TYR A 348 -12.21 0.44 15.53
CA TYR A 348 -11.68 1.22 16.64
C TYR A 348 -10.96 0.34 17.67
N VAL A 349 -11.61 -0.76 18.09
CA VAL A 349 -11.05 -1.68 19.10
C VAL A 349 -9.77 -2.35 18.62
N ALA A 350 -9.72 -2.74 17.34
CA ALA A 350 -8.52 -3.30 16.73
C ALA A 350 -7.39 -2.27 16.65
N SER A 351 -7.71 -1.03 16.27
CA SER A 351 -6.75 0.07 16.23
C SER A 351 -6.16 0.38 17.62
N ASP A 352 -7.01 0.39 18.65
CA ASP A 352 -6.58 0.60 20.05
C ASP A 352 -5.68 -0.54 20.55
N THR A 353 -5.98 -1.78 20.15
CA THR A 353 -5.13 -2.94 20.46
C THR A 353 -3.71 -2.75 19.90
N ILE A 354 -3.58 -2.31 18.65
CA ILE A 354 -2.28 -2.08 18.01
C ILE A 354 -1.59 -0.87 18.66
N TYR A 355 -2.29 0.24 18.85
CA TYR A 355 -1.78 1.44 19.53
C TYR A 355 -1.19 1.12 20.91
N ARG A 356 -1.86 0.24 21.67
CA ARG A 356 -1.35 -0.22 22.97
C ARG A 356 0.02 -0.86 22.87
N GLU A 357 0.31 -1.61 21.82
CA GLU A 357 1.62 -2.23 21.63
C GLU A 357 2.71 -1.21 21.25
N VAL A 358 2.36 -0.14 20.51
CA VAL A 358 3.28 0.99 20.28
C VAL A 358 3.72 1.60 21.62
N LEU A 359 2.77 1.86 22.53
CA LEU A 359 3.10 2.37 23.88
C LEU A 359 3.92 1.37 24.71
N ARG A 360 3.72 0.06 24.51
CA ARG A 360 4.52 -0.98 25.19
C ARG A 360 5.95 -1.01 24.66
N ALA A 361 6.16 -0.80 23.36
CA ALA A 361 7.50 -0.70 22.80
C ALA A 361 8.29 0.45 23.42
N HIS A 362 7.67 1.64 23.58
CA HIS A 362 8.27 2.77 24.27
C HIS A 362 8.67 2.42 25.72
N LYS A 363 7.78 1.78 26.48
CA LYS A 363 8.06 1.34 27.85
C LYS A 363 9.22 0.35 27.94
N ALA A 364 9.43 -0.44 26.88
CA ALA A 364 10.54 -1.37 26.75
C ALA A 364 11.84 -0.69 26.25
N GLY A 365 11.84 0.62 26.04
CA GLY A 365 12.99 1.39 25.56
C GLY A 365 13.29 1.18 24.07
N LYS A 366 12.29 0.74 23.28
CA LYS A 366 12.41 0.54 21.83
C LYS A 366 11.66 1.64 21.09
N PRO A 367 12.37 2.59 20.48
CA PRO A 367 11.71 3.64 19.70
C PRO A 367 10.95 3.05 18.52
N VAL A 368 9.79 3.65 18.23
CA VAL A 368 8.91 3.29 17.12
C VAL A 368 8.88 4.44 16.12
N ILE A 369 9.35 4.20 14.91
CA ILE A 369 9.24 5.12 13.79
C ILE A 369 8.18 4.57 12.82
N VAL A 370 7.19 5.39 12.47
CA VAL A 370 6.18 5.05 11.48
C VAL A 370 6.58 5.60 10.12
N SER A 371 6.48 4.77 9.09
CA SER A 371 6.52 5.16 7.67
C SER A 371 5.15 4.91 7.05
N MET A 372 4.50 5.96 6.59
CA MET A 372 3.21 5.85 5.92
C MET A 372 3.40 5.57 4.42
N GLY A 373 2.55 4.68 3.86
CA GLY A 373 2.44 4.46 2.42
C GLY A 373 1.52 5.47 1.76
N ASN A 374 0.67 5.01 0.83
CA ASN A 374 -0.30 5.88 0.17
C ASN A 374 -1.33 6.43 1.15
N LEU A 375 -1.66 5.66 2.18
CA LEU A 375 -2.81 5.89 3.02
C LEU A 375 -2.53 5.53 4.49
N ALA A 376 -2.76 6.46 5.40
CA ALA A 376 -2.76 6.19 6.84
C ALA A 376 -3.86 7.04 7.50
N GLY A 377 -5.11 6.70 7.20
CA GLY A 377 -6.27 7.46 7.65
C GLY A 377 -7.05 6.78 8.76
N SER A 378 -7.73 7.57 9.56
CA SER A 378 -8.66 7.11 10.59
C SER A 378 -8.01 6.08 11.54
N GLY A 379 -8.44 4.81 11.54
CA GLY A 379 -7.78 3.74 12.28
C GLY A 379 -6.31 3.54 11.89
N GLY A 380 -5.93 3.81 10.63
CA GLY A 380 -4.55 3.81 10.16
C GLY A 380 -3.70 4.92 10.78
N TYR A 381 -4.28 6.11 11.01
CA TYR A 381 -3.62 7.16 11.78
C TYR A 381 -3.62 6.85 13.28
N PHE A 382 -4.69 6.22 13.78
CA PHE A 382 -4.81 5.82 15.18
C PHE A 382 -3.67 4.90 15.62
N VAL A 383 -3.31 3.91 14.79
CA VAL A 383 -2.18 3.01 15.11
C VAL A 383 -0.81 3.69 15.03
N ALA A 384 -0.72 4.82 14.31
CA ALA A 384 0.53 5.56 14.08
C ALA A 384 0.78 6.70 15.07
N MET A 385 -0.31 7.34 15.58
CA MET A 385 -0.23 8.62 16.31
C MET A 385 0.64 8.63 17.55
N GLY A 386 0.86 7.48 18.17
CA GLY A 386 1.71 7.32 19.36
C GLY A 386 3.19 7.02 19.07
N ALA A 387 3.63 7.03 17.83
CA ALA A 387 5.02 6.77 17.46
C ALA A 387 5.95 7.94 17.85
N ASP A 388 7.24 7.67 18.05
CA ASP A 388 8.25 8.71 18.32
C ASP A 388 8.40 9.67 17.14
N LYS A 389 8.31 9.15 15.92
CA LYS A 389 8.30 9.92 14.68
C LYS A 389 7.38 9.29 13.65
N ILE A 390 6.72 10.14 12.90
CA ILE A 390 5.86 9.77 11.75
C ILE A 390 6.45 10.40 10.50
N VAL A 391 6.69 9.55 9.50
CA VAL A 391 7.18 9.93 8.17
C VAL A 391 6.08 9.64 7.15
N ALA A 392 5.85 10.56 6.24
CA ALA A 392 4.91 10.41 5.14
C ALA A 392 5.46 11.08 3.88
N GLU A 393 5.18 10.52 2.72
CA GLU A 393 5.41 11.23 1.47
C GLU A 393 4.50 12.47 1.37
N PRO A 394 4.90 13.52 0.65
CA PRO A 394 4.05 14.71 0.48
C PRO A 394 2.63 14.37 0.02
N GLY A 395 2.50 13.35 -0.84
CA GLY A 395 1.24 12.90 -1.41
C GLY A 395 0.47 11.86 -0.60
N THR A 396 1.01 11.34 0.51
CA THR A 396 0.29 10.42 1.41
C THR A 396 -1.02 11.05 1.87
N ILE A 397 -2.11 10.29 1.86
CA ILE A 397 -3.37 10.72 2.50
C ILE A 397 -3.36 10.23 3.94
N THR A 398 -3.60 11.14 4.90
CA THR A 398 -3.53 10.77 6.31
C THR A 398 -4.58 11.49 7.17
N ALA A 399 -4.48 11.32 8.47
CA ALA A 399 -5.39 11.85 9.49
C ALA A 399 -6.79 11.23 9.44
N SER A 400 -7.81 11.92 8.89
CA SER A 400 -9.22 11.50 8.97
C SER A 400 -9.65 11.20 10.42
N ILE A 401 -9.15 12.03 11.38
CA ILE A 401 -9.38 11.88 12.83
C ILE A 401 -10.85 12.17 13.12
N GLY A 402 -11.62 11.10 13.22
CA GLY A 402 -13.07 11.16 13.38
C GLY A 402 -13.66 9.76 13.43
N VAL A 403 -14.93 9.68 13.70
CA VAL A 403 -15.71 8.45 13.83
C VAL A 403 -16.98 8.55 13.02
N LEU A 404 -17.43 7.45 12.50
CA LEU A 404 -18.70 7.27 11.83
C LEU A 404 -19.28 5.89 12.16
N GLY A 405 -20.56 5.73 11.94
CA GLY A 405 -21.22 4.45 12.05
C GLY A 405 -22.69 4.57 11.65
N GLY A 406 -23.37 3.45 11.62
CA GLY A 406 -24.76 3.36 11.26
C GLY A 406 -25.16 1.96 10.86
N LYS A 407 -26.41 1.81 10.43
CA LYS A 407 -26.93 0.57 9.84
C LYS A 407 -27.73 0.84 8.59
N MET A 408 -27.71 -0.11 7.67
CA MET A 408 -28.73 -0.19 6.62
C MET A 408 -29.92 -0.96 7.12
N TYR A 409 -31.12 -0.48 6.75
CA TYR A 409 -32.35 -1.22 6.96
C TYR A 409 -33.22 -1.19 5.72
N ALA A 410 -33.95 -2.28 5.52
CA ALA A 410 -34.56 -2.59 4.23
C ALA A 410 -36.10 -2.77 4.34
N ALA A 411 -36.76 -2.09 5.31
CA ALA A 411 -38.21 -2.20 5.51
C ALA A 411 -39.00 -2.03 4.21
N GLY A 412 -38.72 -0.96 3.46
CA GLY A 412 -39.42 -0.69 2.20
C GLY A 412 -39.10 -1.69 1.06
N LEU A 413 -37.96 -2.38 1.11
CA LEU A 413 -37.67 -3.48 0.20
C LEU A 413 -38.50 -4.70 0.54
N TRP A 414 -38.59 -5.04 1.82
CA TRP A 414 -39.39 -6.16 2.29
C TRP A 414 -40.88 -5.95 1.96
N ASP A 415 -41.40 -4.75 2.18
CA ASP A 415 -42.78 -4.39 1.79
C ASP A 415 -43.03 -4.60 0.28
N LYS A 416 -42.09 -4.16 -0.57
CA LYS A 416 -42.19 -4.37 -2.05
C LYS A 416 -42.19 -5.84 -2.45
N LEU A 417 -41.49 -6.67 -1.68
CA LEU A 417 -41.41 -8.12 -1.92
C LEU A 417 -42.55 -8.89 -1.26
N GLY A 418 -43.43 -8.22 -0.49
CA GLY A 418 -44.52 -8.85 0.25
C GLY A 418 -44.03 -9.68 1.47
N LEU A 419 -42.83 -9.36 1.98
CA LEU A 419 -42.26 -10.01 3.18
C LEU A 419 -42.60 -9.20 4.41
N SER A 420 -43.19 -9.85 5.41
CA SER A 420 -43.46 -9.29 6.73
C SER A 420 -42.54 -9.90 7.77
N HIS A 421 -42.20 -9.12 8.80
CA HIS A 421 -41.38 -9.53 9.92
C HIS A 421 -42.15 -9.26 11.22
N ASP A 422 -42.08 -10.19 12.13
CA ASP A 422 -42.56 -10.04 13.52
C ASP A 422 -41.40 -10.35 14.47
N GLU A 423 -41.34 -9.73 15.62
CA GLU A 423 -40.20 -9.84 16.53
C GLU A 423 -40.64 -10.04 17.99
N ILE A 424 -39.84 -10.81 18.70
CA ILE A 424 -39.93 -11.00 20.14
C ILE A 424 -38.58 -10.64 20.74
N HIS A 425 -38.54 -9.73 21.68
CA HIS A 425 -37.28 -9.27 22.28
C HIS A 425 -37.41 -9.12 23.82
N THR A 426 -36.29 -9.22 24.51
CA THR A 426 -36.19 -9.21 25.96
C THR A 426 -35.90 -7.82 26.56
N SER A 427 -35.50 -6.87 25.74
CA SER A 427 -35.15 -5.50 26.17
C SER A 427 -35.38 -4.49 25.04
N GLN A 428 -35.48 -3.21 25.41
CA GLN A 428 -35.73 -2.12 24.46
C GLN A 428 -34.65 -1.96 23.38
N ASN A 429 -33.39 -2.34 23.66
CA ASN A 429 -32.28 -2.20 22.74
C ASN A 429 -31.90 -3.51 22.06
N ALA A 430 -32.68 -4.58 22.22
CA ALA A 430 -32.39 -5.87 21.63
C ALA A 430 -32.45 -5.84 20.09
N THR A 431 -33.21 -4.90 19.53
CA THR A 431 -33.44 -4.70 18.10
C THR A 431 -32.46 -3.72 17.45
N MET A 432 -31.50 -3.17 18.22
CA MET A 432 -30.59 -2.11 17.76
C MET A 432 -29.85 -2.45 16.45
N PHE A 433 -29.50 -3.71 16.26
CA PHE A 433 -28.73 -4.15 15.10
C PHE A 433 -29.57 -4.89 14.03
N THR A 434 -30.92 -4.86 14.16
CA THR A 434 -31.76 -5.43 13.11
C THR A 434 -31.68 -4.62 11.82
N THR A 435 -31.83 -5.28 10.68
CA THR A 435 -31.91 -4.66 9.35
C THR A 435 -33.37 -4.51 8.86
N THR A 436 -34.36 -4.92 9.64
CA THR A 436 -35.78 -4.88 9.27
C THR A 436 -36.41 -3.51 9.51
N HIS A 437 -35.94 -2.75 10.47
CA HIS A 437 -36.43 -1.40 10.78
C HIS A 437 -35.33 -0.49 11.31
N ASP A 438 -35.64 0.78 11.50
CA ASP A 438 -34.76 1.82 12.00
C ASP A 438 -34.49 1.70 13.51
N TYR A 439 -33.59 2.53 14.01
CA TYR A 439 -33.38 2.71 15.45
C TYR A 439 -34.62 3.30 16.12
N ASN A 440 -34.90 2.86 17.36
CA ASN A 440 -35.77 3.59 18.27
C ASN A 440 -34.95 4.67 19.03
N ASP A 441 -35.66 5.54 19.78
CA ASP A 441 -35.02 6.67 20.47
C ASP A 441 -33.92 6.23 21.47
N THR A 442 -34.14 5.13 22.20
CA THR A 442 -33.17 4.66 23.20
C THR A 442 -31.96 4.01 22.53
N GLU A 443 -32.13 3.30 21.43
CA GLU A 443 -31.05 2.74 20.61
C GLU A 443 -30.20 3.85 19.99
N TRP A 444 -30.86 4.88 19.43
CA TRP A 444 -30.18 6.04 18.84
C TRP A 444 -29.35 6.78 19.89
N LEU A 445 -29.87 7.07 21.06
CA LEU A 445 -29.12 7.70 22.16
C LEU A 445 -27.87 6.89 22.57
N ARG A 446 -27.98 5.56 22.59
CA ARG A 446 -26.83 4.71 22.89
C ARG A 446 -25.78 4.74 21.77
N PHE A 447 -26.22 4.76 20.52
CA PHE A 447 -25.36 4.89 19.36
C PHE A 447 -24.61 6.23 19.35
N GLU A 448 -25.31 7.34 19.59
CA GLU A 448 -24.74 8.68 19.73
C GLU A 448 -23.65 8.73 20.81
N ALA A 449 -23.97 8.22 22.01
CA ALA A 449 -23.03 8.20 23.14
C ALA A 449 -21.76 7.37 22.81
N TRP A 450 -21.90 6.34 21.99
CA TRP A 450 -20.77 5.54 21.54
C TRP A 450 -19.89 6.32 20.55
N LEU A 451 -20.46 7.04 19.57
CA LEU A 451 -19.73 7.92 18.66
C LEU A 451 -18.97 9.00 19.42
N ASP A 452 -19.62 9.65 20.40
CA ASP A 452 -19.00 10.69 21.22
C ASP A 452 -17.79 10.16 22.00
N ARG A 453 -17.93 9.00 22.63
CA ARG A 453 -16.82 8.35 23.34
C ARG A 453 -15.63 8.08 22.42
N VAL A 454 -15.88 7.50 21.22
CA VAL A 454 -14.80 7.16 20.29
C VAL A 454 -14.11 8.43 19.78
N TYR A 455 -14.86 9.49 19.46
CA TYR A 455 -14.28 10.75 19.01
C TYR A 455 -13.43 11.42 20.08
N GLU A 456 -13.93 11.46 21.32
CA GLU A 456 -13.21 12.03 22.46
C GLU A 456 -11.92 11.26 22.77
N ASP A 457 -11.96 9.93 22.78
CA ASP A 457 -10.80 9.08 23.00
C ASP A 457 -9.76 9.28 21.89
N PHE A 458 -10.18 9.26 20.62
CA PHE A 458 -9.26 9.43 19.49
C PHE A 458 -8.56 10.79 19.53
N THR A 459 -9.32 11.87 19.71
CA THR A 459 -8.74 13.22 19.73
C THR A 459 -7.86 13.45 20.96
N THR A 460 -8.14 12.82 22.10
CA THR A 460 -7.29 12.85 23.29
C THR A 460 -5.97 12.14 23.05
N LYS A 461 -6.00 10.93 22.52
CA LYS A 461 -4.78 10.16 22.20
C LYS A 461 -3.92 10.84 21.13
N VAL A 462 -4.55 11.52 20.15
CA VAL A 462 -3.78 12.35 19.19
C VAL A 462 -3.08 13.51 19.91
N ALA A 463 -3.78 14.21 20.81
CA ALA A 463 -3.17 15.31 21.57
C ALA A 463 -1.97 14.83 22.39
N GLU A 464 -2.09 13.70 23.07
CA GLU A 464 -1.01 13.07 23.84
C GLU A 464 0.14 12.61 22.95
N GLY A 465 -0.14 11.81 21.91
CA GLY A 465 0.87 11.20 21.06
C GLY A 465 1.60 12.20 20.15
N ARG A 466 0.92 13.31 19.75
CA ARG A 466 1.53 14.36 18.93
C ARG A 466 2.00 15.57 19.72
N HIS A 467 1.82 15.55 21.05
CA HIS A 467 2.15 16.67 21.95
C HIS A 467 1.50 18.00 21.54
N LEU A 468 0.26 17.94 21.07
CA LEU A 468 -0.52 19.09 20.65
C LEU A 468 -1.57 19.44 21.71
N PRO A 469 -1.89 20.74 21.92
CA PRO A 469 -3.04 21.11 22.73
C PRO A 469 -4.33 20.45 22.21
N LYS A 470 -5.21 20.00 23.09
CA LYS A 470 -6.46 19.33 22.72
C LYS A 470 -7.33 20.21 21.82
N GLU A 471 -7.39 21.51 22.09
CA GLU A 471 -8.13 22.49 21.31
C GLU A 471 -7.61 22.55 19.89
N ARG A 472 -6.27 22.50 19.72
CA ARG A 472 -5.65 22.47 18.39
C ARG A 472 -6.02 21.19 17.64
N VAL A 473 -6.02 20.06 18.32
CA VAL A 473 -6.45 18.79 17.71
C VAL A 473 -7.91 18.87 17.27
N LEU A 474 -8.80 19.42 18.09
CA LEU A 474 -10.21 19.59 17.71
C LEU A 474 -10.43 20.50 16.50
N GLU A 475 -9.54 21.47 16.26
CA GLU A 475 -9.57 22.32 15.06
C GLU A 475 -9.20 21.56 13.78
N ILE A 476 -8.11 20.77 13.83
CA ILE A 476 -7.51 20.12 12.67
C ILE A 476 -8.05 18.71 12.39
N ALA A 477 -8.74 18.09 13.35
CA ALA A 477 -9.35 16.77 13.22
C ALA A 477 -10.65 16.84 12.39
N LYS A 478 -11.79 16.80 13.03
CA LYS A 478 -13.14 16.91 12.45
C LYS A 478 -13.45 15.85 11.38
N GLY A 479 -12.69 14.75 11.35
CA GLY A 479 -12.77 13.74 10.30
C GLY A 479 -12.07 14.11 8.99
N ARG A 480 -11.37 15.25 8.94
CA ARG A 480 -10.72 15.78 7.75
C ARG A 480 -9.52 14.94 7.32
N ILE A 481 -9.41 14.69 6.02
CA ILE A 481 -8.22 14.12 5.38
C ILE A 481 -7.22 15.23 5.04
N TRP A 482 -5.94 14.91 5.12
CA TRP A 482 -4.82 15.79 4.80
C TRP A 482 -3.82 15.07 3.93
N THR A 483 -3.10 15.79 3.06
CA THR A 483 -1.89 15.26 2.43
C THR A 483 -0.76 15.19 3.46
N GLY A 484 0.29 14.39 3.22
CA GLY A 484 1.46 14.34 4.10
C GLY A 484 2.11 15.71 4.27
N GLU A 485 2.18 16.51 3.19
CA GLU A 485 2.68 17.87 3.20
C GLU A 485 1.86 18.79 4.13
N ASP A 486 0.53 18.79 3.98
CA ASP A 486 -0.36 19.56 4.85
C ASP A 486 -0.33 19.03 6.30
N ALA A 487 -0.27 17.71 6.49
CA ALA A 487 -0.22 17.07 7.80
C ALA A 487 1.07 17.42 8.58
N LYS A 488 2.21 17.53 7.90
CA LYS A 488 3.46 18.05 8.49
C LYS A 488 3.31 19.50 8.94
N ALA A 489 2.70 20.34 8.11
CA ALA A 489 2.51 21.76 8.44
C ALA A 489 1.64 21.99 9.70
N ILE A 490 0.77 21.03 10.04
CA ILE A 490 -0.12 21.11 11.20
C ILE A 490 0.30 20.23 12.39
N GLY A 491 1.46 19.55 12.31
CA GLY A 491 2.05 18.77 13.39
C GLY A 491 1.55 17.32 13.51
N LEU A 492 0.81 16.80 12.52
CA LEU A 492 0.34 15.41 12.51
C LEU A 492 1.37 14.45 11.91
N VAL A 493 2.34 14.94 11.13
CA VAL A 493 3.48 14.23 10.57
C VAL A 493 4.75 14.98 10.99
N ASP A 494 5.85 14.26 11.25
CA ASP A 494 7.12 14.86 11.69
C ASP A 494 8.01 15.21 10.50
N GLU A 495 8.18 14.26 9.55
CA GLU A 495 9.07 14.43 8.40
C GLU A 495 8.40 13.99 7.10
N LEU A 496 8.78 14.64 5.99
CA LEU A 496 8.39 14.22 4.65
C LEU A 496 9.44 13.28 4.07
N GLY A 497 8.97 12.26 3.37
CA GLY A 497 9.76 11.25 2.67
C GLY A 497 9.21 9.84 2.85
N GLY A 498 9.87 8.87 2.24
CA GLY A 498 9.48 7.48 2.25
C GLY A 498 10.24 6.63 3.27
N PHE A 499 10.43 5.37 2.87
CA PHE A 499 11.07 4.35 3.70
C PHE A 499 12.50 4.72 4.11
N ASP A 500 13.30 5.28 3.20
CA ASP A 500 14.68 5.69 3.50
C ASP A 500 14.73 6.78 4.60
N THR A 501 13.88 7.81 4.51
CA THR A 501 13.79 8.85 5.54
C THR A 501 13.44 8.27 6.90
N ALA A 502 12.47 7.36 6.94
CA ALA A 502 12.09 6.67 8.18
C ALA A 502 13.25 5.84 8.74
N LEU A 503 14.01 5.18 7.88
CA LEU A 503 15.19 4.40 8.29
C LEU A 503 16.30 5.27 8.84
N GLN A 504 16.55 6.47 8.28
CA GLN A 504 17.51 7.44 8.84
C GLN A 504 17.08 7.90 10.24
N LEU A 505 15.78 8.13 10.46
CA LEU A 505 15.27 8.47 11.79
C LEU A 505 15.42 7.30 12.79
N VAL A 506 15.23 6.06 12.34
CA VAL A 506 15.51 4.87 13.14
C VAL A 506 16.99 4.84 13.56
N LYS A 507 17.93 5.00 12.60
CA LYS A 507 19.37 5.04 12.90
C LYS A 507 19.70 6.12 13.94
N LYS A 508 19.14 7.32 13.77
CA LYS A 508 19.31 8.43 14.72
C LYS A 508 18.78 8.07 16.11
N ALA A 509 17.61 7.45 16.20
CA ALA A 509 16.99 7.07 17.46
C ALA A 509 17.80 6.02 18.25
N ILE A 510 18.51 5.13 17.55
CA ILE A 510 19.35 4.09 18.17
C ILE A 510 20.85 4.40 18.13
N LEU A 511 21.21 5.65 17.86
CA LEU A 511 22.59 6.14 17.84
C LEU A 511 23.48 5.30 16.91
N VAL A 512 23.05 5.13 15.67
CA VAL A 512 23.82 4.54 14.57
C VAL A 512 24.15 5.66 13.58
N PRO A 513 25.42 5.83 13.16
CA PRO A 513 25.77 6.79 12.13
C PRO A 513 24.98 6.58 10.83
N GLU A 514 24.67 7.63 10.09
CA GLU A 514 23.92 7.55 8.82
C GLU A 514 24.60 6.64 7.80
N THR A 515 25.94 6.62 7.80
CA THR A 515 26.77 5.80 6.91
C THR A 515 26.75 4.31 7.25
N ASP A 516 26.42 3.97 8.49
CA ASP A 516 26.48 2.58 8.97
C ASP A 516 25.17 1.85 8.64
N GLU A 517 25.27 0.55 8.45
CA GLU A 517 24.10 -0.29 8.16
C GLU A 517 23.34 -0.68 9.44
N VAL A 518 22.06 -0.94 9.28
CA VAL A 518 21.21 -1.59 10.28
C VAL A 518 20.62 -2.84 9.66
N LYS A 519 20.34 -3.84 10.47
CA LYS A 519 19.73 -5.08 10.04
C LYS A 519 18.22 -4.99 10.18
N LEU A 520 17.50 -4.98 9.04
CA LEU A 520 16.03 -5.04 9.02
C LEU A 520 15.53 -6.48 9.05
N VAL A 521 14.72 -6.80 10.04
CA VAL A 521 14.10 -8.11 10.20
C VAL A 521 12.58 -7.93 10.22
N VAL A 522 11.88 -8.61 9.32
CA VAL A 522 10.41 -8.54 9.25
C VAL A 522 9.79 -9.35 10.40
N PHE A 523 8.85 -8.76 11.10
CA PHE A 523 8.05 -9.37 12.16
C PHE A 523 6.56 -9.36 11.79
N PRO A 524 5.83 -10.45 12.10
CA PRO A 524 6.35 -11.73 12.57
C PRO A 524 7.28 -12.35 11.55
N HIS A 525 8.19 -13.24 12.00
CA HIS A 525 9.08 -13.95 11.08
C HIS A 525 8.26 -14.73 10.05
N ARG A 526 8.55 -14.48 8.78
CA ARG A 526 7.85 -15.16 7.68
C ARG A 526 8.19 -16.63 7.64
N LYS A 527 7.17 -17.46 7.67
CA LYS A 527 7.33 -18.91 7.46
C LYS A 527 7.80 -19.15 6.02
N LYS A 528 8.77 -20.03 5.85
CA LYS A 528 9.18 -20.49 4.52
C LYS A 528 8.07 -21.37 3.94
N LEU A 529 7.99 -21.45 2.60
CA LEU A 529 6.92 -22.19 1.93
C LEU A 529 6.84 -23.66 2.39
N TYR A 530 7.99 -24.30 2.65
CA TYR A 530 8.03 -25.65 3.17
C TYR A 530 7.51 -25.77 4.61
N GLU A 531 7.65 -24.73 5.44
CA GLU A 531 7.09 -24.66 6.81
C GLU A 531 5.57 -24.47 6.81
N LEU A 532 5.03 -23.98 5.70
CA LEU A 532 3.57 -23.87 5.49
C LEU A 532 2.96 -25.16 4.93
N ILE A 533 3.78 -26.02 4.27
CA ILE A 533 3.35 -27.25 3.60
C ILE A 533 3.60 -28.48 4.49
N LEU A 534 4.65 -28.48 5.31
CA LEU A 534 4.95 -29.60 6.21
C LEU A 534 4.22 -29.43 7.54
N PRO A 535 3.47 -30.43 8.01
CA PRO A 535 2.74 -30.33 9.27
C PRO A 535 3.71 -30.36 10.45
N GLY A 536 4.03 -29.17 10.97
CA GLY A 536 4.60 -28.97 12.29
C GLY A 536 3.49 -28.49 13.21
N GLU A 537 2.97 -29.37 14.04
CA GLU A 537 1.85 -29.22 14.98
C GLU A 537 0.48 -28.98 14.33
N VAL A 538 -0.30 -30.02 14.43
CA VAL A 538 -1.68 -30.26 14.00
C VAL A 538 -2.59 -29.12 14.42
N ASP A 539 -3.08 -28.27 13.48
CA ASP A 539 -4.48 -27.81 13.49
C ASP A 539 -4.98 -27.11 12.18
N ASN A 540 -4.17 -26.96 11.13
CA ASN A 540 -4.58 -26.23 9.93
C ASN A 540 -4.38 -26.97 8.59
N SER A 541 -3.89 -28.21 8.58
CA SER A 541 -3.52 -28.92 7.34
C SER A 541 -4.68 -29.24 6.39
N GLU A 542 -5.89 -29.46 6.92
CA GLU A 542 -7.09 -29.65 6.08
C GLU A 542 -7.60 -28.33 5.48
N LYS A 543 -7.35 -27.20 6.15
CA LYS A 543 -7.72 -25.86 5.63
C LYS A 543 -6.76 -25.37 4.54
N GLU A 544 -5.49 -25.71 4.61
CA GLU A 544 -4.49 -25.25 3.61
C GLU A 544 -4.52 -26.08 2.32
N ALA A 545 -4.73 -27.39 2.39
CA ALA A 545 -4.95 -28.23 1.21
C ALA A 545 -6.28 -27.87 0.49
N SER A 546 -7.31 -27.50 1.25
CA SER A 546 -8.55 -26.98 0.69
C SER A 546 -8.37 -25.56 0.11
N ALA A 547 -7.48 -24.73 0.67
CA ALA A 547 -7.16 -23.40 0.15
C ALA A 547 -6.44 -23.44 -1.21
N GLU A 548 -5.55 -24.42 -1.42
CA GLU A 548 -4.86 -24.60 -2.71
C GLU A 548 -5.82 -25.11 -3.81
N ALA A 549 -6.74 -26.00 -3.45
CA ALA A 549 -7.82 -26.44 -4.33
C ALA A 549 -8.79 -25.28 -4.64
N VAL A 550 -9.14 -24.48 -3.63
CA VAL A 550 -9.97 -23.27 -3.77
C VAL A 550 -9.26 -22.20 -4.61
N ALA A 551 -7.96 -21.97 -4.42
CA ALA A 551 -7.18 -21.04 -5.23
C ALA A 551 -7.12 -21.47 -6.71
N SER A 552 -7.09 -22.78 -6.99
CA SER A 552 -7.18 -23.33 -8.35
C SER A 552 -8.55 -23.09 -8.99
N VAL A 553 -9.62 -23.27 -8.23
CA VAL A 553 -11.00 -22.99 -8.68
C VAL A 553 -11.23 -21.49 -8.86
N LEU A 554 -10.75 -20.66 -7.93
CA LEU A 554 -10.90 -19.21 -7.97
C LEU A 554 -10.19 -18.59 -9.17
N ARG A 555 -9.03 -19.10 -9.60
CA ARG A 555 -8.38 -18.67 -10.85
C ARG A 555 -9.25 -18.87 -12.09
N THR A 556 -10.04 -19.93 -12.09
CA THR A 556 -10.98 -20.20 -13.19
C THR A 556 -12.19 -19.27 -13.14
N VAL A 557 -12.56 -18.81 -11.94
CA VAL A 557 -13.75 -17.96 -11.70
C VAL A 557 -13.39 -16.46 -11.65
N GLN A 558 -12.15 -16.10 -11.32
CA GLN A 558 -11.67 -14.72 -11.16
C GLN A 558 -11.98 -13.82 -12.38
N PRO A 559 -11.81 -14.24 -13.66
CA PRO A 559 -12.19 -13.43 -14.81
C PRO A 559 -13.69 -13.13 -14.88
N VAL A 560 -14.52 -14.05 -14.34
CA VAL A 560 -15.98 -13.88 -14.28
C VAL A 560 -16.36 -12.93 -13.15
N VAL A 561 -15.70 -13.04 -11.99
CA VAL A 561 -15.90 -12.15 -10.84
C VAL A 561 -15.50 -10.72 -11.18
N HIS A 562 -14.34 -10.51 -11.81
CA HIS A 562 -13.93 -9.17 -12.28
C HIS A 562 -14.90 -8.57 -13.29
N LYS A 563 -15.46 -9.39 -14.19
CA LYS A 563 -16.49 -8.92 -15.11
C LYS A 563 -17.80 -8.55 -14.39
N LEU A 564 -18.19 -9.30 -13.36
CA LEU A 564 -19.38 -9.01 -12.56
C LEU A 564 -19.20 -7.78 -11.67
N GLN A 565 -17.98 -7.56 -11.12
CA GLN A 565 -17.62 -6.35 -10.40
C GLN A 565 -17.58 -5.12 -11.32
N ALA A 566 -17.04 -5.24 -12.53
CA ALA A 566 -17.01 -4.17 -13.53
C ALA A 566 -18.41 -3.76 -14.01
N VAL A 567 -19.41 -4.64 -13.86
CA VAL A 567 -20.82 -4.35 -14.21
C VAL A 567 -21.64 -3.96 -12.97
N GLY A 568 -20.98 -3.81 -11.79
CA GLY A 568 -21.68 -3.42 -10.55
C GLY A 568 -22.64 -4.46 -9.98
N MET A 569 -22.48 -5.74 -10.36
CA MET A 569 -23.34 -6.84 -9.88
C MET A 569 -22.83 -7.58 -8.65
N MET A 570 -21.61 -7.25 -8.16
CA MET A 570 -21.06 -7.79 -6.91
C MET A 570 -20.43 -6.64 -6.10
N GLU A 571 -20.94 -6.40 -4.91
CA GLU A 571 -20.38 -5.48 -3.94
C GLU A 571 -19.21 -6.11 -3.20
N ASN A 572 -18.29 -5.25 -2.73
CA ASN A 572 -17.26 -5.61 -1.78
C ASN A 572 -17.92 -6.05 -0.47
N GLY A 573 -17.93 -7.34 -0.19
CA GLY A 573 -18.53 -7.89 1.02
C GLY A 573 -17.75 -7.49 2.25
N ASP A 574 -18.48 -7.15 3.22
CA ASP A 574 -18.24 -6.99 4.66
C ASP A 574 -18.28 -5.56 5.18
N GLN A 575 -19.50 -5.11 5.50
CA GLN A 575 -19.77 -3.80 6.08
C GLN A 575 -20.01 -3.84 7.60
N GLY A 576 -19.42 -4.81 8.30
CA GLY A 576 -19.78 -5.05 9.71
C GLY A 576 -19.13 -4.15 10.78
N GLU A 577 -17.96 -3.53 10.56
CA GLU A 577 -17.19 -2.93 11.65
C GLU A 577 -16.42 -1.63 11.32
N ASP A 578 -16.77 -0.90 10.26
CA ASP A 578 -16.03 0.27 9.78
C ASP A 578 -16.34 1.56 10.55
N VAL A 579 -15.84 1.64 11.77
CA VAL A 579 -16.01 2.83 12.64
C VAL A 579 -15.02 3.94 12.32
N LEU A 580 -13.83 3.56 11.89
CA LEU A 580 -12.73 4.44 11.56
C LEU A 580 -12.26 4.17 10.11
N SER A 581 -13.14 4.34 9.12
CA SER A 581 -12.75 4.27 7.72
C SER A 581 -12.61 5.66 7.10
N MET A 582 -11.74 5.77 6.10
CA MET A 582 -11.68 6.93 5.21
C MET A 582 -12.68 6.80 4.08
N PRO A 583 -13.12 7.91 3.48
CA PRO A 583 -13.82 7.87 2.20
C PRO A 583 -12.96 7.13 1.17
N ASP A 584 -13.58 6.24 0.41
CA ASP A 584 -12.95 5.69 -0.79
C ASP A 584 -12.75 6.86 -1.78
N MET A 585 -11.49 7.16 -2.09
CA MET A 585 -11.14 8.23 -3.02
C MET A 585 -11.37 7.79 -4.48
N GLY A 586 -11.79 6.54 -4.70
CA GLY A 586 -11.97 5.95 -6.02
C GLY A 586 -10.65 5.78 -6.79
N PRO A 587 -10.66 5.06 -7.92
CA PRO A 587 -9.48 5.00 -8.77
C PRO A 587 -9.17 6.42 -9.28
N GLN A 588 -7.96 6.86 -9.06
CA GLN A 588 -7.45 8.13 -9.57
C GLN A 588 -7.25 7.98 -11.08
N ARG A 589 -8.21 8.44 -11.84
CA ARG A 589 -8.13 8.49 -13.29
C ARG A 589 -7.43 9.76 -13.75
#